data_4409bd0082b85fc3e754e949e0d80f17
#
_entry.id   4409bd0082b85fc3e754e949e0d80f17
#
_cell.length_a   1.000
_cell.length_b   1.000
_cell.length_c   1.000
_cell.angle_alpha   90.00
_cell.angle_beta   90.00
_cell.angle_gamma   90.00
#
_symmetry.space_group_name_H-M   'P 1'
#
loop_
_entity.id
_entity.type
_entity.pdbx_description
1 polymer ?
#
loop_
_entity_poly.entity_id
_entity_poly.type
_entity_poly.pdbx_seq_one_letter_code
_entity_poly.pdbx_strand_id
1 'polypeptide(L)'
;MATELILIRHGNAVRINGDYFHAPLTTLGQEQAAKTGQYFSGSENHLDGFYASPLRRAQETASIIGAKIGQNAESRPGIQELRAIELPALVILEILSIADLLEDYLDAHAGGPIRWPIEGRVSTVLLDIVARHPNQRVAVVAHAGVISAALSWYLPERRWHWWRTTVSNCSLTRFRVEGTRGELLAVNDIQHLGPVPVTTQSPAITVEIAKDAHPVEKALVFDKPADKSIDASSK
;
A
#
# COMPACT_ATOMS: atom_id res chain seq x y z
N MET A 1 -23.66 -0.50 12.71
CA MET A 1 -22.98 0.82 12.89
C MET A 1 -21.76 0.84 12.00
N ALA A 2 -21.79 1.68 10.97
CA ALA A 2 -20.77 1.63 9.91
C ALA A 2 -19.66 2.66 10.13
N THR A 3 -18.40 2.23 10.08
CA THR A 3 -17.22 3.09 10.13
C THR A 3 -16.79 3.43 8.72
N GLU A 4 -16.45 4.69 8.43
CA GLU A 4 -15.75 5.05 7.20
C GLU A 4 -14.25 4.85 7.41
N LEU A 5 -13.69 3.81 6.78
CA LEU A 5 -12.26 3.49 6.81
C LEU A 5 -11.59 4.02 5.55
N ILE A 6 -10.60 4.91 5.72
CA ILE A 6 -9.84 5.53 4.64
C ILE A 6 -8.40 5.03 4.70
N LEU A 7 -8.00 4.27 3.70
CA LEU A 7 -6.62 3.82 3.55
C LEU A 7 -5.88 4.80 2.63
N ILE A 8 -4.74 5.31 3.11
CA ILE A 8 -3.90 6.28 2.41
C ILE A 8 -2.57 5.61 2.11
N ARG A 9 -2.17 5.52 0.84
CA ARG A 9 -0.79 5.12 0.54
C ARG A 9 0.17 6.23 0.93
N HIS A 10 1.30 5.89 1.55
CA HIS A 10 2.36 6.87 1.86
C HIS A 10 2.76 7.71 0.63
N GLY A 11 3.29 8.91 0.82
CA GLY A 11 3.82 9.78 -0.21
C GLY A 11 5.01 9.17 -0.97
N ASN A 12 5.39 9.74 -2.10
CA ASN A 12 6.54 9.29 -2.88
C ASN A 12 7.78 9.19 -1.99
N ALA A 13 8.52 8.07 -2.08
CA ALA A 13 9.68 7.78 -1.23
C ALA A 13 10.84 7.26 -2.07
N VAL A 14 12.07 7.52 -1.61
CA VAL A 14 13.29 7.16 -2.33
C VAL A 14 14.07 6.08 -1.58
N ARG A 15 14.61 5.09 -2.31
CA ARG A 15 15.55 4.12 -1.74
C ARG A 15 16.90 4.79 -1.48
N ILE A 16 17.46 4.53 -0.31
CA ILE A 16 18.84 4.95 0.00
C ILE A 16 19.67 3.67 0.13
N ASN A 17 20.72 3.55 -0.68
CA ASN A 17 21.61 2.38 -0.70
C ASN A 17 20.87 1.03 -0.88
N GLY A 18 19.81 1.02 -1.69
CA GLY A 18 19.00 -0.18 -1.91
C GLY A 18 17.97 -0.46 -0.80
N ASP A 19 18.03 0.22 0.34
CA ASP A 19 17.08 0.05 1.44
C ASP A 19 15.79 0.83 1.16
N TYR A 20 14.71 0.10 0.97
CA TYR A 20 13.37 0.68 0.84
C TYR A 20 12.61 0.69 2.17
N PHE A 21 13.05 -0.10 3.14
CA PHE A 21 12.37 -0.20 4.43
C PHE A 21 12.45 1.10 5.23
N HIS A 22 13.62 1.73 5.23
CA HIS A 22 13.88 3.00 5.89
C HIS A 22 13.83 4.21 4.93
N ALA A 23 13.25 4.02 3.74
CA ALA A 23 13.11 5.04 2.71
C ALA A 23 12.38 6.27 3.24
N PRO A 24 13.00 7.48 3.18
CA PRO A 24 12.32 8.74 3.50
C PRO A 24 11.44 9.18 2.34
N LEU A 25 10.55 10.14 2.60
CA LEU A 25 9.83 10.84 1.55
C LEU A 25 10.77 11.69 0.68
N THR A 26 10.45 11.76 -0.60
CA THR A 26 11.00 12.78 -1.50
C THR A 26 10.30 14.13 -1.26
N THR A 27 10.83 15.23 -1.85
CA THR A 27 10.14 16.52 -1.85
C THR A 27 8.73 16.39 -2.44
N LEU A 28 8.58 15.62 -3.52
CA LEU A 28 7.27 15.33 -4.11
C LEU A 28 6.36 14.60 -3.11
N GLY A 29 6.89 13.61 -2.38
CA GLY A 29 6.12 12.90 -1.36
C GLY A 29 5.66 13.78 -0.21
N GLN A 30 6.48 14.74 0.19
CA GLN A 30 6.12 15.74 1.20
C GLN A 30 4.99 16.67 0.69
N GLU A 31 5.06 17.09 -0.57
CA GLU A 31 4.02 17.89 -1.20
C GLU A 31 2.69 17.11 -1.30
N GLN A 32 2.73 15.86 -1.74
CA GLN A 32 1.57 14.97 -1.78
C GLN A 32 0.93 14.83 -0.38
N ALA A 33 1.73 14.59 0.64
CA ALA A 33 1.26 14.48 2.02
C ALA A 33 0.66 15.80 2.53
N ALA A 34 1.25 16.95 2.17
CA ALA A 34 0.72 18.27 2.55
C ALA A 34 -0.65 18.55 1.90
N LYS A 35 -0.85 18.17 0.63
CA LYS A 35 -2.15 18.27 -0.04
C LYS A 35 -3.20 17.35 0.59
N THR A 36 -2.80 16.13 0.95
CA THR A 36 -3.68 15.20 1.67
C THR A 36 -4.09 15.77 3.04
N GLY A 37 -3.14 16.35 3.78
CA GLY A 37 -3.44 17.03 5.04
C GLY A 37 -4.38 18.22 4.86
N GLN A 38 -4.19 19.02 3.81
CA GLN A 38 -5.09 20.12 3.48
C GLN A 38 -6.52 19.64 3.19
N TYR A 39 -6.67 18.52 2.50
CA TYR A 39 -7.97 17.90 2.24
C TYR A 39 -8.70 17.53 3.55
N PHE A 40 -7.99 16.90 4.50
CA PHE A 40 -8.57 16.50 5.78
C PHE A 40 -8.72 17.64 6.79
N SER A 41 -8.13 18.81 6.57
CA SER A 41 -8.33 19.99 7.43
C SER A 41 -9.69 20.67 7.22
N GLY A 42 -10.39 20.37 6.13
CA GLY A 42 -11.76 20.84 5.90
C GLY A 42 -12.75 20.16 6.85
N SER A 43 -13.73 20.93 7.34
CA SER A 43 -14.73 20.43 8.32
C SER A 43 -15.50 19.23 7.80
N GLU A 44 -15.73 19.14 6.50
CA GLU A 44 -16.47 18.03 5.87
C GLU A 44 -15.64 16.73 5.83
N ASN A 45 -14.32 16.82 5.96
CA ASN A 45 -13.39 15.70 5.87
C ASN A 45 -12.71 15.40 7.21
N HIS A 46 -13.29 15.86 8.33
CA HIS A 46 -12.76 15.61 9.66
C HIS A 46 -12.53 14.12 9.93
N LEU A 47 -11.44 13.81 10.64
CA LEU A 47 -11.09 12.46 11.07
C LEU A 47 -11.31 12.32 12.58
N ASP A 48 -11.99 11.25 12.99
CA ASP A 48 -12.18 10.88 14.40
C ASP A 48 -11.04 10.00 14.91
N GLY A 49 -10.35 9.27 14.00
CA GLY A 49 -9.20 8.44 14.30
C GLY A 49 -8.13 8.53 13.21
N PHE A 50 -6.87 8.54 13.61
CA PHE A 50 -5.76 8.64 12.68
C PHE A 50 -4.63 7.69 13.06
N TYR A 51 -4.23 6.83 12.11
CA TYR A 51 -3.27 5.74 12.30
C TYR A 51 -2.23 5.71 11.20
N ALA A 52 -1.06 5.11 11.49
CA ALA A 52 -0.03 4.94 10.48
C ALA A 52 0.79 3.65 10.68
N SER A 53 1.27 3.09 9.56
CA SER A 53 2.31 2.07 9.59
C SER A 53 3.57 2.57 10.28
N PRO A 54 4.33 1.74 11.02
CA PRO A 54 5.57 2.14 11.67
C PRO A 54 6.72 2.42 10.70
N LEU A 55 6.59 2.12 9.39
CA LEU A 55 7.66 2.39 8.42
C LEU A 55 7.85 3.89 8.20
N ARG A 56 9.12 4.32 8.09
CA ARG A 56 9.51 5.73 8.04
C ARG A 56 8.68 6.57 7.06
N ARG A 57 8.54 6.16 5.81
CA ARG A 57 7.76 6.90 4.80
C ARG A 57 6.29 7.10 5.17
N ALA A 58 5.69 6.12 5.86
CA ALA A 58 4.30 6.23 6.33
C ALA A 58 4.22 7.17 7.54
N GLN A 59 5.18 7.11 8.45
CA GLN A 59 5.26 8.01 9.61
C GLN A 59 5.51 9.46 9.17
N GLU A 60 6.41 9.71 8.22
CA GLU A 60 6.65 11.05 7.67
C GLU A 60 5.40 11.59 6.97
N THR A 61 4.70 10.75 6.17
CA THR A 61 3.42 11.11 5.55
C THR A 61 2.39 11.49 6.60
N ALA A 62 2.23 10.65 7.61
CA ALA A 62 1.26 10.86 8.69
C ALA A 62 1.60 12.10 9.53
N SER A 63 2.87 12.36 9.80
CA SER A 63 3.31 13.58 10.52
C SER A 63 2.94 14.85 9.77
N ILE A 64 3.14 14.88 8.44
CA ILE A 64 2.78 16.04 7.61
C ILE A 64 1.26 16.25 7.56
N ILE A 65 0.48 15.17 7.40
CA ILE A 65 -0.98 15.21 7.45
C ILE A 65 -1.43 15.70 8.83
N GLY A 66 -0.90 15.08 9.89
CA GLY A 66 -1.24 15.36 11.29
C GLY A 66 -1.02 16.82 11.68
N ALA A 67 0.08 17.42 11.19
CA ALA A 67 0.36 18.85 11.41
C ALA A 67 -0.72 19.78 10.79
N LYS A 68 -1.42 19.33 9.75
CA LYS A 68 -2.50 20.12 9.11
C LYS A 68 -3.85 19.97 9.83
N ILE A 69 -4.10 18.80 10.41
CA ILE A 69 -5.38 18.48 11.06
C ILE A 69 -5.33 18.60 12.59
N GLY A 70 -4.17 18.91 13.17
CA GLY A 70 -4.02 19.02 14.62
C GLY A 70 -4.07 17.67 15.36
N GLN A 71 -3.77 16.54 14.69
CA GLN A 71 -3.79 15.20 15.26
C GLN A 71 -2.47 14.46 15.02
N ASN A 72 -2.02 13.64 15.97
CA ASN A 72 -0.92 12.73 15.77
C ASN A 72 -1.45 11.34 15.41
N ALA A 73 -0.84 10.71 14.41
CA ALA A 73 -1.21 9.34 14.06
C ALA A 73 -0.70 8.34 15.12
N GLU A 74 -1.56 7.42 15.54
CA GLU A 74 -1.15 6.26 16.33
C GLU A 74 -0.41 5.26 15.44
N SER A 75 0.82 4.90 15.81
CA SER A 75 1.59 3.90 15.09
C SER A 75 1.02 2.50 15.33
N ARG A 76 0.71 1.78 14.25
CA ARG A 76 0.11 0.44 14.33
C ARG A 76 1.01 -0.61 13.68
N PRO A 77 1.66 -1.48 14.46
CA PRO A 77 2.27 -2.70 13.94
C PRO A 77 1.22 -3.58 13.23
N GLY A 78 1.67 -4.34 12.26
CA GLY A 78 0.79 -5.25 11.49
C GLY A 78 0.29 -4.66 10.16
N ILE A 79 0.46 -3.35 9.91
CA ILE A 79 0.17 -2.72 8.62
C ILE A 79 1.45 -2.22 7.90
N GLN A 80 2.60 -2.89 8.15
CA GLN A 80 3.81 -2.67 7.36
C GLN A 80 3.67 -3.27 5.96
N GLU A 81 4.45 -2.73 5.02
CA GLU A 81 4.55 -3.29 3.69
C GLU A 81 5.13 -4.72 3.73
N LEU A 82 4.78 -5.53 2.73
CA LEU A 82 5.41 -6.82 2.54
C LEU A 82 6.92 -6.67 2.34
N ARG A 83 7.69 -7.50 3.01
CA ARG A 83 9.06 -7.77 2.62
C ARG A 83 9.04 -8.82 1.52
N ALA A 84 9.80 -8.60 0.45
CA ALA A 84 9.99 -9.62 -0.58
C ALA A 84 10.54 -10.96 0.00
N ILE A 85 11.16 -10.89 1.19
CA ILE A 85 11.69 -12.04 1.94
C ILE A 85 10.58 -12.85 2.64
N GLU A 86 9.39 -12.29 2.83
CA GLU A 86 8.27 -12.99 3.50
C GLU A 86 7.62 -14.03 2.58
N LEU A 87 7.96 -14.00 1.28
CA LEU A 87 7.58 -15.03 0.32
C LEU A 87 8.83 -15.79 -0.12
N PRO A 88 8.88 -17.12 -0.08
CA PRO A 88 9.97 -17.87 -0.67
C PRO A 88 10.16 -17.45 -2.13
N ALA A 89 11.39 -17.19 -2.55
CA ALA A 89 11.72 -16.66 -3.90
C ALA A 89 11.14 -17.54 -5.05
N LEU A 90 11.07 -18.85 -4.87
CA LEU A 90 10.42 -19.80 -5.77
C LEU A 90 8.91 -19.55 -5.92
N VAL A 91 8.27 -19.10 -4.84
CA VAL A 91 6.83 -18.82 -4.82
C VAL A 91 6.50 -17.57 -5.64
N ILE A 92 7.40 -16.57 -5.69
CA ILE A 92 7.14 -15.31 -6.41
C ILE A 92 7.16 -15.51 -7.93
N LEU A 93 8.11 -16.27 -8.46
CA LEU A 93 8.32 -16.40 -9.92
C LEU A 93 7.33 -17.35 -10.59
N GLU A 94 7.06 -18.49 -9.98
CA GLU A 94 6.07 -19.45 -10.51
C GLU A 94 4.64 -18.98 -10.26
N ILE A 95 4.36 -18.33 -9.12
CA ILE A 95 3.02 -17.82 -8.82
C ILE A 95 2.64 -16.65 -9.72
N LEU A 96 3.55 -15.73 -10.07
CA LEU A 96 3.21 -14.61 -10.98
C LEU A 96 2.88 -15.09 -12.40
N SER A 97 3.43 -16.21 -12.83
CA SER A 97 3.14 -16.76 -14.16
C SER A 97 1.94 -17.72 -14.20
N ILE A 98 1.60 -18.34 -13.08
CA ILE A 98 0.51 -19.31 -12.98
C ILE A 98 -0.51 -18.94 -11.88
N ALA A 99 -0.37 -17.76 -11.27
CA ALA A 99 -1.17 -17.35 -10.11
C ALA A 99 -2.66 -17.45 -10.36
N ASP A 100 -3.12 -17.01 -11.52
CA ASP A 100 -4.54 -17.05 -11.88
C ASP A 100 -5.03 -18.51 -12.01
N LEU A 101 -4.23 -19.37 -12.65
CA LEU A 101 -4.54 -20.79 -12.81
C LEU A 101 -4.49 -21.54 -11.47
N LEU A 102 -3.52 -21.20 -10.61
CA LEU A 102 -3.36 -21.82 -9.31
C LEU A 102 -4.47 -21.38 -8.36
N GLU A 103 -4.87 -20.11 -8.38
CA GLU A 103 -6.00 -19.61 -7.60
C GLU A 103 -7.30 -20.24 -8.04
N ASP A 104 -7.56 -20.33 -9.36
CA ASP A 104 -8.75 -21.00 -9.89
C ASP A 104 -8.80 -22.47 -9.47
N TYR A 105 -7.67 -23.17 -9.53
CA TYR A 105 -7.58 -24.55 -9.10
C TYR A 105 -7.80 -24.71 -7.60
N LEU A 106 -7.18 -23.86 -6.80
CA LEU A 106 -7.24 -23.95 -5.34
C LEU A 106 -8.59 -23.48 -4.79
N ASP A 107 -9.21 -22.45 -5.37
CA ASP A 107 -10.58 -22.04 -5.04
C ASP A 107 -11.58 -23.16 -5.30
N ALA A 108 -11.41 -23.88 -6.42
CA ALA A 108 -12.28 -25.00 -6.79
C ALA A 108 -12.13 -26.21 -5.84
N HIS A 109 -10.95 -26.40 -5.22
CA HIS A 109 -10.62 -27.61 -4.44
C HIS A 109 -10.47 -27.37 -2.94
N ALA A 110 -10.21 -26.13 -2.49
CA ALA A 110 -10.00 -25.80 -1.09
C ALA A 110 -11.26 -25.31 -0.35
N GLY A 111 -12.40 -25.22 -1.04
CA GLY A 111 -13.67 -24.82 -0.43
C GLY A 111 -13.75 -23.35 -0.04
N GLY A 112 -12.91 -22.49 -0.61
CA GLY A 112 -12.95 -21.06 -0.41
C GLY A 112 -11.67 -20.34 -0.83
N PRO A 113 -11.69 -19.01 -0.93
CA PRO A 113 -10.56 -18.22 -1.41
C PRO A 113 -9.33 -18.37 -0.50
N ILE A 114 -8.16 -18.55 -1.11
CA ILE A 114 -6.89 -18.60 -0.38
C ILE A 114 -6.60 -17.23 0.19
N ARG A 115 -6.41 -17.19 1.49
CA ARG A 115 -6.01 -15.98 2.19
C ARG A 115 -4.50 -15.96 2.40
N TRP A 116 -3.85 -14.97 1.81
CA TRP A 116 -2.42 -14.77 1.99
C TRP A 116 -2.10 -14.33 3.44
N PRO A 117 -0.92 -14.66 3.98
CA PRO A 117 -0.53 -14.26 5.33
C PRO A 117 -0.65 -12.76 5.59
N ILE A 118 -0.42 -11.92 4.57
CA ILE A 118 -0.61 -10.47 4.68
C ILE A 118 -2.07 -10.10 4.94
N GLU A 119 -3.02 -10.76 4.30
CA GLU A 119 -4.45 -10.48 4.47
C GLU A 119 -4.89 -10.75 5.90
N GLY A 120 -4.47 -11.87 6.49
CA GLY A 120 -4.75 -12.19 7.88
C GLY A 120 -4.15 -11.17 8.86
N ARG A 121 -2.91 -10.75 8.62
CA ARG A 121 -2.22 -9.75 9.43
C ARG A 121 -2.90 -8.38 9.32
N VAL A 122 -3.19 -7.93 8.11
CA VAL A 122 -3.80 -6.62 7.83
C VAL A 122 -5.24 -6.58 8.34
N SER A 123 -6.05 -7.61 8.05
CA SER A 123 -7.44 -7.65 8.47
C SER A 123 -7.59 -7.60 9.99
N THR A 124 -6.74 -8.30 10.74
CA THR A 124 -6.75 -8.26 12.20
C THR A 124 -6.58 -6.83 12.73
N VAL A 125 -5.63 -6.07 12.18
CA VAL A 125 -5.38 -4.69 12.61
C VAL A 125 -6.52 -3.75 12.17
N LEU A 126 -7.00 -3.89 10.94
CA LEU A 126 -8.08 -3.03 10.44
C LEU A 126 -9.40 -3.29 11.16
N LEU A 127 -9.71 -4.54 11.50
CA LEU A 127 -10.90 -4.89 12.29
C LEU A 127 -10.82 -4.31 13.71
N ASP A 128 -9.63 -4.34 14.37
CA ASP A 128 -9.43 -3.69 15.67
C ASP A 128 -9.66 -2.17 15.59
N ILE A 129 -9.10 -1.51 14.56
CA ILE A 129 -9.31 -0.09 14.34
C ILE A 129 -10.80 0.22 14.13
N VAL A 130 -11.48 -0.50 13.25
CA VAL A 130 -12.91 -0.31 12.97
C VAL A 130 -13.76 -0.51 14.23
N ALA A 131 -13.47 -1.54 15.03
CA ALA A 131 -14.20 -1.82 16.25
C ALA A 131 -14.11 -0.70 17.31
N ARG A 132 -13.01 0.05 17.31
CA ARG A 132 -12.81 1.21 18.21
C ARG A 132 -13.54 2.48 17.76
N HIS A 133 -14.00 2.53 16.52
CA HIS A 133 -14.52 3.74 15.89
C HIS A 133 -15.91 3.56 15.26
N PRO A 134 -16.93 3.10 16.03
CA PRO A 134 -18.27 2.91 15.48
C PRO A 134 -18.90 4.25 15.06
N ASN A 135 -19.41 4.32 13.81
CA ASN A 135 -20.00 5.52 13.19
C ASN A 135 -19.03 6.70 13.05
N GLN A 136 -17.74 6.43 12.97
CA GLN A 136 -16.69 7.42 12.88
C GLN A 136 -15.94 7.31 11.54
N ARG A 137 -15.20 8.35 11.21
CA ARG A 137 -14.29 8.40 10.05
C ARG A 137 -12.85 8.24 10.50
N VAL A 138 -12.18 7.22 9.98
CA VAL A 138 -10.82 6.86 10.39
C VAL A 138 -9.89 6.78 9.19
N ALA A 139 -8.73 7.41 9.29
CA ALA A 139 -7.69 7.30 8.26
C ALA A 139 -6.49 6.47 8.73
N VAL A 140 -5.91 5.70 7.81
CA VAL A 140 -4.76 4.83 8.06
C VAL A 140 -3.74 5.05 6.94
N VAL A 141 -2.58 5.62 7.28
CA VAL A 141 -1.46 5.75 6.34
C VAL A 141 -0.69 4.44 6.27
N ALA A 142 -0.71 3.82 5.10
CA ALA A 142 -0.14 2.50 4.88
C ALA A 142 0.59 2.39 3.51
N HIS A 143 0.53 1.22 2.90
CA HIS A 143 1.31 0.83 1.72
C HIS A 143 0.41 0.20 0.67
N ALA A 144 0.91 0.07 -0.57
CA ALA A 144 0.15 -0.52 -1.67
C ALA A 144 -0.29 -1.97 -1.37
N GLY A 145 0.61 -2.81 -0.85
CA GLY A 145 0.29 -4.19 -0.49
C GLY A 145 -0.76 -4.29 0.63
N VAL A 146 -0.73 -3.37 1.61
CA VAL A 146 -1.73 -3.31 2.68
C VAL A 146 -3.11 -2.93 2.14
N ILE A 147 -3.16 -1.95 1.22
CA ILE A 147 -4.42 -1.51 0.60
C ILE A 147 -5.00 -2.64 -0.26
N SER A 148 -4.16 -3.33 -1.03
CA SER A 148 -4.59 -4.49 -1.83
C SER A 148 -5.10 -5.64 -0.96
N ALA A 149 -4.43 -5.92 0.16
CA ALA A 149 -4.89 -6.93 1.12
C ALA A 149 -6.25 -6.56 1.74
N ALA A 150 -6.48 -5.28 2.03
CA ALA A 150 -7.77 -4.79 2.50
C ALA A 150 -8.87 -4.93 1.43
N LEU A 151 -8.55 -4.63 0.16
CA LEU A 151 -9.46 -4.84 -0.97
C LEU A 151 -9.85 -6.31 -1.10
N SER A 152 -8.88 -7.23 -1.06
CA SER A 152 -9.15 -8.68 -1.09
C SER A 152 -9.99 -9.14 0.10
N TRP A 153 -9.73 -8.58 1.29
CA TRP A 153 -10.47 -8.95 2.50
C TRP A 153 -11.93 -8.51 2.48
N TYR A 154 -12.18 -7.24 2.13
CA TYR A 154 -13.53 -6.67 2.18
C TYR A 154 -14.36 -6.97 0.94
N LEU A 155 -13.73 -7.32 -0.19
CA LEU A 155 -14.38 -7.59 -1.48
C LEU A 155 -13.94 -8.96 -2.03
N PRO A 156 -14.18 -10.06 -1.32
CA PRO A 156 -13.69 -11.39 -1.71
C PRO A 156 -14.24 -11.85 -3.06
N GLU A 157 -15.42 -11.37 -3.46
CA GLU A 157 -16.05 -11.69 -4.75
C GLU A 157 -15.34 -11.09 -5.96
N ARG A 158 -14.45 -10.08 -5.75
CA ARG A 158 -13.78 -9.36 -6.85
C ARG A 158 -12.36 -9.81 -7.13
N ARG A 159 -11.82 -10.81 -6.43
CA ARG A 159 -10.44 -11.30 -6.61
C ARG A 159 -9.42 -10.17 -6.85
N TRP A 160 -9.16 -9.40 -5.81
CA TRP A 160 -8.16 -8.34 -5.87
C TRP A 160 -6.77 -8.94 -5.70
N HIS A 161 -6.04 -9.07 -6.81
CA HIS A 161 -4.65 -9.50 -6.74
C HIS A 161 -3.77 -8.35 -6.27
N TRP A 162 -3.23 -8.45 -5.07
CA TRP A 162 -2.41 -7.39 -4.47
C TRP A 162 -1.22 -6.98 -5.36
N TRP A 163 -0.66 -7.89 -6.17
CA TRP A 163 0.42 -7.62 -7.10
C TRP A 163 -0.03 -6.90 -8.39
N ARG A 164 -1.31 -6.90 -8.70
CA ARG A 164 -1.90 -6.21 -9.86
C ARG A 164 -2.55 -4.88 -9.50
N THR A 165 -2.79 -4.63 -8.22
CA THR A 165 -3.45 -3.41 -7.78
C THR A 165 -2.47 -2.24 -7.77
N THR A 166 -2.65 -1.32 -8.70
CA THR A 166 -1.88 -0.08 -8.73
C THR A 166 -2.56 0.97 -7.87
N VAL A 167 -1.86 1.44 -6.85
CA VAL A 167 -2.34 2.51 -5.95
C VAL A 167 -1.34 3.65 -6.00
N SER A 168 -1.80 4.86 -6.24
CA SER A 168 -0.95 6.06 -6.31
C SER A 168 -0.50 6.52 -4.93
N ASN A 169 0.65 7.18 -4.85
CA ASN A 169 1.11 7.79 -3.60
C ASN A 169 0.10 8.84 -3.11
N CYS A 170 -0.18 8.85 -1.83
CA CYS A 170 -1.20 9.66 -1.18
C CYS A 170 -2.63 9.51 -1.75
N SER A 171 -2.92 8.47 -2.53
CA SER A 171 -4.30 8.17 -2.92
C SER A 171 -5.14 7.70 -1.75
N LEU A 172 -6.45 7.91 -1.85
CA LEU A 172 -7.45 7.49 -0.87
C LEU A 172 -8.21 6.28 -1.40
N THR A 173 -8.25 5.21 -0.61
CA THR A 173 -9.15 4.07 -0.83
C THR A 173 -10.11 4.02 0.35
N ARG A 174 -11.41 4.14 0.08
CA ARG A 174 -12.43 4.35 1.10
C ARG A 174 -13.42 3.20 1.15
N PHE A 175 -13.68 2.73 2.35
CA PHE A 175 -14.66 1.70 2.64
C PHE A 175 -15.68 2.21 3.67
N ARG A 176 -16.92 1.77 3.51
CA ARG A 176 -17.90 1.74 4.61
C ARG A 176 -17.87 0.35 5.22
N VAL A 177 -17.44 0.23 6.48
CA VAL A 177 -17.23 -1.07 7.13
C VAL A 177 -18.24 -1.27 8.26
N GLU A 178 -18.92 -2.41 8.26
CA GLU A 178 -19.81 -2.85 9.32
C GLU A 178 -19.45 -4.27 9.75
N GLY A 179 -18.89 -4.40 10.95
CA GLY A 179 -18.31 -5.66 11.41
C GLY A 179 -17.16 -6.12 10.51
N THR A 180 -17.34 -7.26 9.84
CA THR A 180 -16.36 -7.82 8.90
C THR A 180 -16.68 -7.52 7.43
N ARG A 181 -17.78 -6.82 7.15
CA ARG A 181 -18.23 -6.51 5.79
C ARG A 181 -17.81 -5.10 5.40
N GLY A 182 -17.25 -4.93 4.21
CA GLY A 182 -16.89 -3.65 3.64
C GLY A 182 -17.63 -3.38 2.34
N GLU A 183 -18.10 -2.16 2.18
CA GLU A 183 -18.57 -1.58 0.92
C GLU A 183 -17.51 -0.64 0.40
N LEU A 184 -17.03 -0.85 -0.83
CA LEU A 184 -16.05 0.04 -1.46
C LEU A 184 -16.73 1.33 -1.92
N LEU A 185 -16.32 2.46 -1.35
CA LEU A 185 -16.81 3.79 -1.72
C LEU A 185 -15.95 4.44 -2.80
N ALA A 186 -14.63 4.26 -2.71
CA ALA A 186 -13.67 4.75 -3.70
C ALA A 186 -12.37 3.93 -3.64
N VAL A 187 -11.70 3.78 -4.78
CA VAL A 187 -10.38 3.19 -4.89
C VAL A 187 -9.44 4.12 -5.63
N ASN A 188 -8.23 4.29 -5.11
CA ASN A 188 -7.18 5.11 -5.72
C ASN A 188 -7.63 6.54 -6.09
N ASP A 189 -8.44 7.17 -5.25
CA ASP A 189 -8.89 8.55 -5.45
C ASP A 189 -7.72 9.53 -5.18
N ILE A 190 -7.41 10.34 -6.18
CA ILE A 190 -6.31 11.31 -6.19
C ILE A 190 -6.77 12.75 -6.43
N GLN A 191 -8.08 13.00 -6.48
CA GLN A 191 -8.63 14.31 -6.84
C GLN A 191 -8.14 15.44 -5.93
N HIS A 192 -7.95 15.14 -4.64
CA HIS A 192 -7.47 16.11 -3.65
C HIS A 192 -6.01 16.56 -3.87
N LEU A 193 -5.22 15.82 -4.66
CA LEU A 193 -3.84 16.19 -4.99
C LEU A 193 -3.78 17.34 -6.00
N GLY A 194 -4.85 17.53 -6.80
CA GLY A 194 -4.90 18.57 -7.82
C GLY A 194 -3.77 18.44 -8.85
N PRO A 195 -2.98 19.50 -9.11
CA PRO A 195 -1.91 19.47 -10.11
C PRO A 195 -0.62 18.77 -9.64
N VAL A 196 -0.54 18.30 -8.40
CA VAL A 196 0.65 17.63 -7.90
C VAL A 196 0.88 16.32 -8.67
N PRO A 197 2.09 16.06 -9.18
CA PRO A 197 2.39 14.86 -9.92
C PRO A 197 2.04 13.57 -9.14
N VAL A 198 1.37 12.67 -9.82
CA VAL A 198 0.98 11.37 -9.26
C VAL A 198 2.02 10.34 -9.63
N THR A 199 2.46 9.57 -8.64
CA THR A 199 3.41 8.48 -8.82
C THR A 199 2.80 7.16 -8.40
N THR A 200 2.94 6.16 -9.26
CA THR A 200 2.41 4.82 -9.06
C THR A 200 3.52 3.80 -8.80
N GLN A 201 4.78 4.23 -8.72
CA GLN A 201 5.91 3.34 -8.54
C GLN A 201 5.75 2.51 -7.24
N SER A 202 5.17 1.33 -7.42
CA SER A 202 5.68 0.16 -6.71
C SER A 202 7.07 -0.10 -7.25
N PRO A 203 8.04 -0.52 -6.46
CA PRO A 203 9.26 -1.04 -7.04
C PRO A 203 8.86 -2.12 -8.03
N ALA A 204 9.00 -1.86 -9.34
CA ALA A 204 8.92 -2.92 -10.31
C ALA A 204 9.98 -3.93 -9.89
N ILE A 205 9.57 -5.11 -9.50
CA ILE A 205 10.48 -6.25 -9.39
C ILE A 205 10.75 -6.61 -10.85
N THR A 206 11.79 -6.00 -11.43
CA THR A 206 12.27 -6.42 -12.75
C THR A 206 13.09 -7.67 -12.50
N VAL A 207 12.51 -8.82 -12.79
CA VAL A 207 13.22 -10.09 -12.74
C VAL A 207 13.89 -10.27 -14.10
N GLU A 208 15.18 -9.97 -14.22
CA GLU A 208 16.00 -10.47 -15.32
C GLU A 208 16.34 -11.94 -15.06
N ILE A 209 15.75 -12.82 -15.86
CA ILE A 209 16.13 -14.23 -15.88
C ILE A 209 17.43 -14.33 -16.70
N ALA A 210 18.55 -14.56 -16.05
CA ALA A 210 19.78 -14.88 -16.72
C ALA A 210 19.57 -16.15 -17.59
N LYS A 211 19.75 -16.02 -18.90
CA LYS A 211 19.43 -17.09 -19.88
C LYS A 211 20.20 -18.39 -19.68
N ASP A 212 21.30 -18.38 -18.93
CA ASP A 212 22.23 -19.49 -18.79
C ASP A 212 22.43 -20.04 -17.37
N ALA A 213 21.61 -19.60 -16.40
CA ALA A 213 21.70 -20.10 -15.04
C ALA A 213 20.91 -21.42 -14.84
N HIS A 214 21.45 -22.31 -14.00
CA HIS A 214 20.78 -23.53 -13.58
C HIS A 214 19.40 -23.18 -12.97
N PRO A 215 18.35 -24.00 -13.11
CA PRO A 215 16.97 -23.68 -12.64
C PRO A 215 16.88 -23.18 -11.20
N VAL A 216 17.82 -23.56 -10.33
CA VAL A 216 17.89 -23.13 -8.92
C VAL A 216 18.61 -21.78 -8.75
N GLU A 217 19.46 -21.36 -9.73
CA GLU A 217 20.24 -20.11 -9.67
C GLU A 217 19.61 -18.96 -10.46
N LYS A 218 18.55 -19.25 -11.26
CA LYS A 218 17.82 -18.24 -12.05
C LYS A 218 16.95 -17.30 -11.21
N ALA A 219 16.98 -17.41 -9.90
CA ALA A 219 16.17 -16.61 -9.01
C ALA A 219 16.86 -15.29 -8.64
N LEU A 220 16.28 -14.20 -9.11
CA LEU A 220 16.40 -12.84 -8.57
C LEU A 220 17.72 -12.09 -8.84
N VAL A 221 17.86 -11.58 -10.04
CA VAL A 221 18.70 -10.39 -10.27
C VAL A 221 17.80 -9.15 -10.14
N PHE A 222 18.03 -8.34 -9.12
CA PHE A 222 17.35 -7.05 -8.98
C PHE A 222 18.12 -6.02 -9.81
N ASP A 223 17.47 -5.46 -10.82
CA ASP A 223 18.05 -4.39 -11.63
C ASP A 223 18.20 -3.11 -10.80
N LYS A 224 19.42 -2.52 -10.84
CA LYS A 224 19.62 -1.16 -10.38
C LYS A 224 18.87 -0.23 -11.34
N PRO A 225 18.11 0.77 -10.86
CA PRO A 225 17.56 1.79 -11.74
C PRO A 225 18.73 2.43 -12.51
N ALA A 226 18.58 2.56 -13.83
CA ALA A 226 19.56 3.22 -14.68
C ALA A 226 19.83 4.62 -14.11
N ASP A 227 21.06 4.86 -13.71
CA ASP A 227 21.59 6.16 -13.32
C ASP A 227 21.55 7.06 -14.55
N LYS A 228 20.49 7.86 -14.66
CA LYS A 228 20.49 8.99 -15.58
C LYS A 228 21.35 10.07 -14.92
N SER A 229 22.68 9.93 -15.07
CA SER A 229 23.61 11.02 -14.90
C SER A 229 23.14 12.17 -15.77
N ILE A 230 22.66 13.22 -15.13
CA ILE A 230 22.44 14.52 -15.78
C ILE A 230 23.83 14.99 -16.16
N ASP A 231 24.16 14.89 -17.44
CA ASP A 231 25.35 15.45 -18.03
C ASP A 231 25.24 17.00 -17.91
N ALA A 232 25.90 17.54 -16.90
CA ALA A 232 26.06 18.97 -16.70
C ALA A 232 27.30 19.45 -17.45
N SER A 233 27.25 19.38 -18.78
CA SER A 233 28.27 20.02 -19.63
C SER A 233 27.63 20.55 -20.90
N SER A 234 27.21 21.81 -20.87
CA SER A 234 27.45 22.75 -21.95
C SER A 234 26.95 24.14 -21.58
N LYS A 235 27.94 24.99 -21.36
CA LYS A 235 28.04 26.44 -21.64
C LYS A 235 26.84 27.33 -21.33
#